data_6494511d6243863c03fb07754ce6bd55
#
_entry.id   6494511d6243863c03fb07754ce6bd55
#
_cell.length_a   1.000
_cell.length_b   1.000
_cell.length_c   1.000
_cell.angle_alpha   90.00
_cell.angle_beta   90.00
_cell.angle_gamma   90.00
#
_symmetry.space_group_name_H-M   'P 1'
#
loop_
_entity.id
_entity.type
_entity.pdbx_description
1 polymer ?
#
loop_
_entity_poly.entity_id
_entity_poly.type
_entity_poly.pdbx_seq_one_letter_code
_entity_poly.pdbx_strand_id
1 'polypeptide(L)'
;MDPVGHRAAPCVWLTGRRGSGKRTIGGLVATTLRAEGRACAVLDSEALTRHLARGPGEGGLVSLAWLADLLSGNGVTVLVTVDTPLRDDREALRHTIAGFVEVFVDAPAELCTERSGMGDPAYEAPISPDLRVPTDDRDARASAAQLVSYLEALTEPTGPEPP
;
A
#
# COMPACT_ATOMS: atom_id res chain seq x y z
N MET A 1 -2.27 -16.08 -22.61
CA MET A 1 -3.69 -16.01 -23.05
C MET A 1 -4.54 -16.15 -21.80
N ASP A 2 -4.95 -15.01 -21.19
CA ASP A 2 -5.84 -15.00 -20.02
C ASP A 2 -7.26 -15.31 -20.47
N PRO A 3 -7.85 -16.44 -20.08
CA PRO A 3 -9.18 -16.84 -20.53
C PRO A 3 -10.34 -16.19 -19.78
N VAL A 4 -10.07 -15.34 -18.81
CA VAL A 4 -11.10 -14.54 -18.11
C VAL A 4 -10.50 -13.20 -17.79
N GLY A 5 -11.06 -12.12 -18.32
CA GLY A 5 -10.61 -10.74 -18.08
C GLY A 5 -10.75 -10.33 -16.60
N HIS A 6 -9.96 -10.94 -15.73
CA HIS A 6 -9.89 -10.54 -14.33
C HIS A 6 -9.08 -9.25 -14.26
N ARG A 7 -9.77 -8.16 -13.92
CA ARG A 7 -9.10 -6.93 -13.51
C ARG A 7 -8.24 -7.26 -12.29
N ALA A 8 -6.96 -6.89 -12.31
CA ALA A 8 -6.08 -7.08 -11.17
C ALA A 8 -6.70 -6.46 -9.90
N ALA A 9 -6.61 -7.16 -8.78
CA ALA A 9 -7.04 -6.61 -7.50
C ALA A 9 -6.11 -5.45 -7.08
N PRO A 10 -6.55 -4.51 -6.25
CA PRO A 10 -5.70 -3.40 -5.82
C PRO A 10 -4.41 -3.87 -5.13
N CYS A 11 -3.28 -3.34 -5.57
CA CYS A 11 -2.00 -3.42 -4.88
C CYS A 11 -1.72 -2.06 -4.22
N VAL A 12 -2.06 -1.96 -2.95
CA VAL A 12 -2.00 -0.72 -2.17
C VAL A 12 -0.60 -0.53 -1.61
N TRP A 13 0.12 0.44 -2.12
CA TRP A 13 1.44 0.83 -1.64
C TRP A 13 1.32 2.00 -0.66
N LEU A 14 1.36 1.70 0.64
CA LEU A 14 1.30 2.73 1.66
C LEU A 14 2.68 3.39 1.78
N THR A 15 2.77 4.63 1.36
CA THR A 15 3.96 5.46 1.50
C THR A 15 3.78 6.51 2.60
N GLY A 16 4.86 6.94 3.19
CA GLY A 16 4.87 7.91 4.28
C GLY A 16 6.16 7.78 5.08
N ARG A 17 6.49 8.81 5.85
CA ARG A 17 7.66 8.79 6.74
C ARG A 17 7.60 7.61 7.71
N ARG A 18 8.74 7.19 8.20
CA ARG A 18 8.82 6.27 9.34
C ARG A 18 8.07 6.88 10.53
N GLY A 19 7.19 6.11 11.18
CA GLY A 19 6.32 6.62 12.25
C GLY A 19 5.01 7.26 11.78
N SER A 20 4.72 7.33 10.46
CA SER A 20 3.46 7.89 9.96
C SER A 20 2.21 7.04 10.24
N GLY A 21 2.38 5.75 10.56
CA GLY A 21 1.27 4.83 10.84
C GLY A 21 0.94 3.82 9.74
N LYS A 22 1.74 3.72 8.68
CA LYS A 22 1.54 2.79 7.55
C LYS A 22 1.17 1.37 7.99
N ARG A 23 1.98 0.78 8.88
CA ARG A 23 1.79 -0.61 9.34
C ARG A 23 0.48 -0.76 10.12
N THR A 24 0.16 0.18 10.99
CA THR A 24 -1.07 0.18 11.79
C THR A 24 -2.30 0.27 10.88
N ILE A 25 -2.31 1.23 9.95
CA ILE A 25 -3.41 1.39 8.99
C ILE A 25 -3.53 0.17 8.09
N GLY A 26 -2.43 -0.32 7.51
CA GLY A 26 -2.43 -1.52 6.68
C GLY A 26 -2.98 -2.75 7.41
N GLY A 27 -2.61 -2.94 8.68
CA GLY A 27 -3.13 -4.02 9.52
C GLY A 27 -4.63 -3.92 9.79
N LEU A 28 -5.14 -2.73 10.08
CA LEU A 28 -6.57 -2.49 10.30
C LEU A 28 -7.37 -2.72 9.02
N VAL A 29 -6.90 -2.23 7.88
CA VAL A 29 -7.54 -2.46 6.57
C VAL A 29 -7.58 -3.96 6.26
N ALA A 30 -6.47 -4.68 6.45
CA ALA A 30 -6.42 -6.12 6.22
C ALA A 30 -7.42 -6.88 7.10
N THR A 31 -7.57 -6.46 8.35
CA THR A 31 -8.54 -7.07 9.28
C THR A 31 -9.96 -6.87 8.79
N THR A 32 -10.31 -5.65 8.35
CA THR A 32 -11.64 -5.34 7.79
C THR A 32 -11.92 -6.14 6.53
N LEU A 33 -11.01 -6.12 5.54
CA LEU A 33 -11.19 -6.86 4.29
C LEU A 33 -11.38 -8.36 4.50
N ARG A 34 -10.63 -8.96 5.42
CA ARG A 34 -10.75 -10.39 5.75
C ARG A 34 -12.07 -10.71 6.44
N ALA A 35 -12.56 -9.81 7.32
CA ALA A 35 -13.87 -9.97 7.96
C ALA A 35 -15.01 -9.94 6.94
N GLU A 36 -14.83 -9.22 5.82
CA GLU A 36 -15.75 -9.17 4.68
C GLU A 36 -15.58 -10.35 3.71
N GLY A 37 -14.70 -11.31 4.01
CA GLY A 37 -14.42 -12.47 3.15
C GLY A 37 -13.57 -12.16 1.93
N ARG A 38 -12.93 -11.00 1.87
CA ARG A 38 -12.06 -10.59 0.76
C ARG A 38 -10.64 -11.13 0.94
N ALA A 39 -10.10 -11.71 -0.12
CA ALA A 39 -8.71 -12.16 -0.12
C ALA A 39 -7.75 -10.97 0.03
N CYS A 40 -6.90 -11.00 1.06
CA CYS A 40 -5.98 -9.91 1.37
C CYS A 40 -4.65 -10.43 1.93
N ALA A 41 -3.55 -9.91 1.40
CA ALA A 41 -2.19 -10.14 1.88
C ALA A 41 -1.55 -8.83 2.37
N VAL A 42 -0.76 -8.92 3.44
CA VAL A 42 0.05 -7.79 3.95
C VAL A 42 1.52 -8.13 3.75
N LEU A 43 2.22 -7.26 3.04
CA LEU A 43 3.66 -7.36 2.80
C LEU A 43 4.35 -6.22 3.56
N ASP A 44 4.99 -6.55 4.67
CA ASP A 44 5.74 -5.60 5.48
C ASP A 44 7.23 -5.97 5.54
N SER A 45 8.06 -5.01 5.97
CA SER A 45 9.51 -5.20 6.03
C SER A 45 9.92 -6.34 6.96
N GLU A 46 9.17 -6.58 8.04
CA GLU A 46 9.48 -7.64 9.00
C GLU A 46 9.16 -9.02 8.42
N ALA A 47 8.00 -9.18 7.77
CA ALA A 47 7.63 -10.42 7.09
C ALA A 47 8.64 -10.73 5.97
N LEU A 48 9.04 -9.74 5.19
CA LEU A 48 10.02 -9.91 4.12
C LEU A 48 11.39 -10.30 4.66
N THR A 49 11.88 -9.65 5.72
CA THR A 49 13.17 -9.99 6.33
C THR A 49 13.17 -11.41 6.91
N ARG A 50 12.04 -11.84 7.46
CA ARG A 50 11.89 -13.18 8.06
C ARG A 50 11.88 -14.30 7.01
N HIS A 51 11.28 -14.06 5.84
CA HIS A 51 11.01 -15.11 4.85
C HIS A 51 11.86 -15.00 3.58
N LEU A 52 12.42 -13.84 3.27
CA LEU A 52 13.35 -13.65 2.15
C LEU A 52 14.76 -13.49 2.71
N ALA A 53 15.67 -14.36 2.29
CA ALA A 53 17.07 -14.43 2.77
C ALA A 53 17.92 -13.16 2.49
N ARG A 54 17.35 -12.14 1.87
CA ARG A 54 17.94 -10.82 1.64
C ARG A 54 16.88 -9.76 2.01
N GLY A 55 17.21 -8.91 2.96
CA GLY A 55 16.44 -7.72 3.30
C GLY A 55 16.29 -6.77 2.10
N PRO A 56 15.55 -5.67 2.25
CA PRO A 56 15.28 -4.70 1.18
C PRO A 56 16.55 -3.95 0.73
N GLY A 57 17.46 -4.65 0.05
CA GLY A 57 18.49 -4.06 -0.79
C GLY A 57 17.98 -3.97 -2.24
N GLU A 58 18.80 -3.50 -3.18
CA GLU A 58 18.39 -3.26 -4.59
C GLU A 58 17.66 -4.46 -5.25
N GLY A 59 17.93 -5.70 -4.84
CA GLY A 59 17.17 -6.87 -5.29
C GLY A 59 15.87 -7.14 -4.53
N GLY A 60 15.69 -6.56 -3.34
CA GLY A 60 14.53 -6.79 -2.49
C GLY A 60 13.27 -6.11 -2.98
N LEU A 61 13.39 -4.87 -3.47
CA LEU A 61 12.25 -4.11 -4.00
C LEU A 61 11.70 -4.74 -5.29
N VAL A 62 12.57 -5.21 -6.17
CA VAL A 62 12.17 -5.90 -7.42
C VAL A 62 11.45 -7.20 -7.12
N SER A 63 11.95 -8.00 -6.17
CA SER A 63 11.31 -9.26 -5.76
C SER A 63 9.97 -9.01 -5.09
N LEU A 64 9.88 -7.96 -4.28
CA LEU A 64 8.64 -7.54 -3.64
C LEU A 64 7.62 -7.08 -4.67
N ALA A 65 8.02 -6.28 -5.64
CA ALA A 65 7.15 -5.81 -6.73
C ALA A 65 6.58 -6.99 -7.52
N TRP A 66 7.43 -7.95 -7.88
CA TRP A 66 7.00 -9.16 -8.58
C TRP A 66 5.99 -9.97 -7.75
N LEU A 67 6.24 -10.19 -6.47
CA LEU A 67 5.33 -10.90 -5.58
C LEU A 67 3.99 -10.16 -5.43
N ALA A 68 4.03 -8.85 -5.27
CA ALA A 68 2.84 -8.02 -5.14
C ALA A 68 2.00 -8.05 -6.42
N ASP A 69 2.63 -7.96 -7.59
CA ASP A 69 1.95 -8.04 -8.89
C ASP A 69 1.33 -9.43 -9.13
N LEU A 70 2.07 -10.49 -8.79
CA LEU A 70 1.58 -11.87 -8.88
C LEU A 70 0.32 -12.08 -8.02
N LEU A 71 0.32 -11.63 -6.77
CA LEU A 71 -0.83 -11.75 -5.87
C LEU A 71 -2.02 -10.92 -6.37
N SER A 72 -1.79 -9.67 -6.74
CA SER A 72 -2.78 -8.75 -7.28
C SER A 72 -3.42 -9.30 -8.57
N GLY A 73 -2.61 -9.82 -9.49
CA GLY A 73 -3.06 -10.46 -10.73
C GLY A 73 -3.92 -11.71 -10.50
N ASN A 74 -3.80 -12.33 -9.32
CA ASN A 74 -4.62 -13.50 -8.91
C ASN A 74 -5.79 -13.13 -7.99
N GLY A 75 -6.21 -11.86 -7.97
CA GLY A 75 -7.41 -11.41 -7.26
C GLY A 75 -7.23 -11.18 -5.75
N VAL A 76 -5.99 -11.14 -5.27
CA VAL A 76 -5.68 -10.86 -3.87
C VAL A 76 -5.38 -9.38 -3.69
N THR A 77 -6.13 -8.68 -2.85
CA THR A 77 -5.77 -7.30 -2.45
C THR A 77 -4.47 -7.33 -1.65
N VAL A 78 -3.46 -6.59 -2.12
CA VAL A 78 -2.15 -6.55 -1.47
C VAL A 78 -1.96 -5.21 -0.78
N LEU A 79 -1.56 -5.25 0.49
CA LEU A 79 -1.22 -4.07 1.28
C LEU A 79 0.28 -4.09 1.56
N VAL A 80 1.03 -3.16 0.96
CA VAL A 80 2.49 -3.06 1.13
C VAL A 80 2.81 -1.90 2.06
N THR A 81 3.52 -2.17 3.16
CA THR A 81 3.89 -1.19 4.18
C THR A 81 5.41 -1.03 4.33
N VAL A 82 6.14 -1.41 3.31
CA VAL A 82 7.62 -1.31 3.27
C VAL A 82 8.04 0.14 3.05
N ASP A 83 9.10 0.56 3.72
CA ASP A 83 9.68 1.88 3.50
C ASP A 83 10.24 2.00 2.08
N THR A 84 9.67 2.90 1.31
CA THR A 84 10.08 3.23 -0.07
C THR A 84 10.16 4.75 -0.17
N PRO A 85 11.27 5.34 0.31
CA PRO A 85 11.37 6.78 0.51
C PRO A 85 11.43 7.58 -0.78
N LEU A 86 12.04 7.04 -1.85
CA LEU A 86 12.29 7.76 -3.08
C LEU A 86 11.08 7.73 -4.03
N ARG A 87 10.77 8.86 -4.65
CA ARG A 87 9.68 8.96 -5.64
C ARG A 87 9.93 8.11 -6.86
N ASP A 88 11.16 8.11 -7.36
CA ASP A 88 11.54 7.38 -8.57
C ASP A 88 11.30 5.88 -8.40
N ASP A 89 11.58 5.32 -7.22
CA ASP A 89 11.30 3.92 -6.91
C ASP A 89 9.79 3.64 -6.97
N ARG A 90 8.96 4.51 -6.40
CA ARG A 90 7.51 4.34 -6.41
C ARG A 90 6.91 4.53 -7.80
N GLU A 91 7.47 5.44 -8.60
CA GLU A 91 7.06 5.61 -10.00
C GLU A 91 7.40 4.37 -10.85
N ALA A 92 8.57 3.78 -10.65
CA ALA A 92 8.94 2.52 -11.29
C ALA A 92 7.97 1.38 -10.91
N LEU A 93 7.54 1.31 -9.64
CA LEU A 93 6.55 0.35 -9.16
C LEU A 93 5.18 0.56 -9.83
N ARG A 94 4.75 1.80 -10.00
CA ARG A 94 3.50 2.15 -10.70
C ARG A 94 3.48 1.62 -12.13
N HIS A 95 4.61 1.62 -12.82
CA HIS A 95 4.74 1.08 -14.17
C HIS A 95 4.87 -0.45 -14.22
N THR A 96 5.24 -1.07 -13.12
CA THR A 96 5.49 -2.52 -13.05
C THR A 96 4.26 -3.31 -12.57
N ILE A 97 3.49 -2.75 -11.64
CA ILE A 97 2.37 -3.44 -10.96
C ILE A 97 1.06 -2.97 -11.55
N ALA A 98 0.29 -3.89 -12.15
CA ALA A 98 -0.94 -3.56 -12.88
C ALA A 98 -2.04 -2.96 -11.99
N GLY A 99 -2.16 -3.40 -10.75
CA GLY A 99 -3.15 -2.92 -9.78
C GLY A 99 -2.63 -1.85 -8.81
N PHE A 100 -1.53 -1.15 -9.14
CA PHE A 100 -0.85 -0.23 -8.23
C PHE A 100 -1.72 0.95 -7.80
N VAL A 101 -1.78 1.17 -6.48
CA VAL A 101 -2.47 2.28 -5.82
C VAL A 101 -1.53 2.89 -4.79
N GLU A 102 -1.11 4.14 -4.99
CA GLU A 102 -0.25 4.86 -4.04
C GLU A 102 -1.08 5.57 -2.99
N VAL A 103 -0.93 5.16 -1.73
CA VAL A 103 -1.62 5.78 -0.59
C VAL A 103 -0.61 6.52 0.27
N PHE A 104 -0.74 7.83 0.33
CA PHE A 104 0.11 8.68 1.16
C PHE A 104 -0.44 8.78 2.58
N VAL A 105 0.22 8.09 3.50
CA VAL A 105 -0.03 8.19 4.95
C VAL A 105 0.72 9.39 5.47
N ASP A 106 0.00 10.51 5.55
CA ASP A 106 0.59 11.82 5.78
C ASP A 106 0.53 12.20 7.26
N ALA A 107 1.71 12.36 7.86
CA ALA A 107 1.89 12.87 9.20
C ALA A 107 3.03 13.90 9.23
N PRO A 108 2.95 14.93 10.10
CA PRO A 108 4.04 15.88 10.29
C PRO A 108 5.37 15.21 10.63
N ALA A 109 6.47 15.75 10.11
CA ALA A 109 7.80 15.16 10.28
C ALA A 109 8.21 15.05 11.76
N GLU A 110 7.84 16.05 12.56
CA GLU A 110 8.09 16.09 13.99
C GLU A 110 7.37 14.96 14.72
N LEU A 111 6.10 14.75 14.42
CA LEU A 111 5.29 13.67 14.98
C LEU A 111 5.83 12.28 14.57
N CYS A 112 6.26 12.14 13.32
CA CYS A 112 6.89 10.91 12.85
C CYS A 112 8.20 10.62 13.60
N THR A 113 9.02 11.64 13.81
CA THR A 113 10.29 11.53 14.57
C THR A 113 10.02 11.16 16.03
N GLU A 114 9.04 11.77 16.66
CA GLU A 114 8.63 11.46 18.03
C GLU A 114 8.18 9.99 18.16
N ARG A 115 7.34 9.53 17.24
CA ARG A 115 6.80 8.15 17.24
C ARG A 115 7.84 7.07 16.91
N SER A 116 8.77 7.37 16.01
CA SER A 116 9.76 6.41 15.53
C SER A 116 11.10 6.45 16.27
N GLY A 117 11.36 7.54 17.00
CA GLY A 117 12.66 7.82 17.62
C GLY A 117 13.75 8.24 16.62
N MET A 118 13.43 8.36 15.34
CA MET A 118 14.39 8.68 14.27
C MET A 118 13.75 9.59 13.23
N GLY A 119 14.52 10.57 12.72
CA GLY A 119 14.14 11.34 11.54
C GLY A 119 14.21 10.49 10.27
N ASP A 120 13.49 10.94 9.24
CA ASP A 120 13.48 10.31 7.91
C ASP A 120 13.77 11.37 6.82
N PRO A 121 15.02 11.88 6.78
CA PRO A 121 15.38 13.00 5.89
C PRO A 121 15.38 12.62 4.41
N ALA A 122 15.50 11.34 4.09
CA ALA A 122 15.50 10.85 2.71
C ALA A 122 14.10 10.68 2.13
N TYR A 123 13.05 10.81 2.94
CA TYR A 123 11.68 10.61 2.47
C TYR A 123 11.20 11.76 1.59
N GLU A 124 10.79 11.40 0.39
CA GLU A 124 10.19 12.28 -0.60
C GLU A 124 8.67 12.04 -0.67
N ALA A 125 7.87 13.03 -0.24
CA ALA A 125 6.42 12.93 -0.32
C ALA A 125 5.95 12.78 -1.77
N PRO A 126 4.91 11.98 -2.07
CA PRO A 126 4.37 11.86 -3.41
C PRO A 126 3.77 13.19 -3.89
N ILE A 127 3.85 13.44 -5.19
CA ILE A 127 3.27 14.66 -5.80
C ILE A 127 1.76 14.47 -6.04
N SER A 128 1.37 13.31 -6.54
CA SER A 128 -0.02 12.96 -6.88
C SER A 128 -0.35 11.54 -6.43
N PRO A 129 -0.50 11.30 -5.12
CA PRO A 129 -0.94 9.99 -4.64
C PRO A 129 -2.39 9.74 -5.06
N ASP A 130 -2.76 8.45 -5.23
CA ASP A 130 -4.14 8.07 -5.53
C ASP A 130 -5.07 8.36 -4.34
N LEU A 131 -4.54 8.27 -3.10
CA LEU A 131 -5.24 8.64 -1.88
C LEU A 131 -4.27 9.28 -0.88
N ARG A 132 -4.70 10.35 -0.22
CA ARG A 132 -4.01 10.96 0.93
C ARG A 132 -4.79 10.67 2.21
N VAL A 133 -4.11 10.12 3.20
CA VAL A 133 -4.67 9.77 4.51
C VAL A 133 -3.91 10.52 5.60
N PRO A 134 -4.45 11.65 6.11
CA PRO A 134 -3.85 12.38 7.22
C PRO A 134 -3.89 11.57 8.53
N THR A 135 -2.82 11.63 9.32
CA THR A 135 -2.69 10.87 10.59
C THR A 135 -2.15 11.71 11.74
N ASP A 136 -2.21 13.02 11.66
CA ASP A 136 -1.79 13.96 12.68
C ASP A 136 -2.74 13.98 13.90
N ASP A 137 -4.05 14.15 13.65
CA ASP A 137 -5.11 14.28 14.64
C ASP A 137 -6.22 13.21 14.53
N ARG A 138 -6.08 12.28 13.59
CA ARG A 138 -7.08 11.24 13.32
C ARG A 138 -6.76 9.92 14.02
N ASP A 139 -7.82 9.27 14.50
CA ASP A 139 -7.74 7.88 14.92
C ASP A 139 -7.36 6.98 13.72
N ALA A 140 -6.46 6.04 13.97
CA ALA A 140 -6.00 5.07 12.97
C ALA A 140 -7.16 4.27 12.35
N ARG A 141 -8.24 4.03 13.10
CA ARG A 141 -9.44 3.35 12.62
C ARG A 141 -10.19 4.20 11.59
N ALA A 142 -10.31 5.52 11.82
CA ALA A 142 -10.93 6.42 10.86
C ALA A 142 -10.11 6.51 9.56
N SER A 143 -8.78 6.54 9.69
CA SER A 143 -7.85 6.50 8.56
C SER A 143 -7.97 5.18 7.76
N ALA A 144 -8.06 4.05 8.45
CA ALA A 144 -8.27 2.74 7.83
C ALA A 144 -9.63 2.66 7.12
N ALA A 145 -10.71 3.17 7.74
CA ALA A 145 -12.04 3.21 7.14
C ALA A 145 -12.06 4.05 5.85
N GLN A 146 -11.37 5.18 5.81
CA GLN A 146 -11.21 5.98 4.59
C GLN A 146 -10.57 5.17 3.46
N LEU A 147 -9.52 4.40 3.75
CA LEU A 147 -8.87 3.56 2.76
C LEU A 147 -9.76 2.39 2.32
N VAL A 148 -10.49 1.75 3.22
CA VAL A 148 -11.46 0.69 2.88
C VAL A 148 -12.52 1.23 1.93
N SER A 149 -13.15 2.36 2.23
CA SER A 149 -14.16 2.98 1.36
C SER A 149 -13.60 3.34 -0.03
N TYR A 150 -12.34 3.80 -0.09
CA TYR A 150 -11.68 4.05 -1.37
C TYR A 150 -11.50 2.75 -2.19
N LEU A 151 -11.09 1.65 -1.55
CA LEU A 151 -10.91 0.36 -2.21
C LEU A 151 -12.24 -0.24 -2.69
N GLU A 152 -13.32 -0.04 -1.95
CA GLU A 152 -14.67 -0.42 -2.36
C GLU A 152 -15.09 0.29 -3.64
N ALA A 153 -14.90 1.61 -3.70
CA ALA A 153 -15.19 2.41 -4.88
C ALA A 153 -14.39 1.99 -6.12
N LEU A 154 -13.14 1.51 -5.93
CA LEU A 154 -12.32 0.99 -7.04
C LEU A 154 -12.82 -0.36 -7.57
N THR A 155 -13.49 -1.15 -6.73
CA THR A 155 -13.91 -2.52 -7.07
C THR A 155 -15.36 -2.60 -7.50
N GLU A 156 -16.15 -1.55 -7.31
CA GLU A 156 -17.52 -1.48 -7.85
C GLU A 156 -17.49 -1.59 -9.37
N PRO A 157 -18.34 -2.43 -9.98
CA PRO A 157 -18.46 -2.47 -11.42
C PRO A 157 -18.93 -1.10 -11.91
N THR A 158 -18.13 -0.46 -12.75
CA THR A 158 -18.59 0.74 -13.51
C THR A 158 -19.90 0.34 -14.16
N GLY A 159 -20.99 1.03 -13.83
CA GLY A 159 -22.33 0.73 -14.33
C GLY A 159 -22.37 0.55 -15.84
N PRO A 160 -23.44 -0.04 -16.39
CA PRO A 160 -23.50 -0.37 -17.81
C PRO A 160 -23.25 0.89 -18.64
N GLU A 161 -22.37 0.73 -19.62
CA GLU A 161 -22.15 1.74 -20.65
C GLU A 161 -23.51 2.10 -21.26
N PRO A 162 -23.90 3.37 -21.35
CA PRO A 162 -25.19 3.74 -21.95
C PRO A 162 -25.22 3.31 -23.43
N PRO A 163 -26.37 2.90 -23.93
CA PRO A 163 -26.55 2.38 -25.28
C PRO A 163 -26.20 3.39 -26.37
#